data_6213ff445850458ffa8596da5a3308dc
#
_entry.id   6213ff445850458ffa8596da5a3308dc
#
_cell.length_a   1.000
_cell.length_b   1.000
_cell.length_c   1.000
_cell.angle_alpha   90.00
_cell.angle_beta   90.00
_cell.angle_gamma   90.00
#
_symmetry.space_group_name_H-M   'P 1'
#
loop_
_entity.id
_entity.type
_entity.pdbx_description
1 polymer ?
#
loop_
_entity_poly.entity_id
_entity_poly.type
_entity_poly.pdbx_seq_one_letter_code
_entity_poly.pdbx_strand_id
1 'polypeptide(L)'
;MTEGETARHVDERLRADPANPTLLIEAARYYHRLAMQGSELAIDRADESVRALLRKDRRNAEALAIHANTMILRLKASRSRFRRLFSLIRAGRILDRAVAIDPTNMTARTIRAFTALVFPGILKRWKTAVADFEYLIRRKTEDPSLLPDEMMPKVYYNLGLAYAKSGQAGEAVRVLNEVVARFPQAHEAERAQSLIERMGT
;
A
#
# COMPACT_ATOMS: atom_id res chain seq x y z
N MET A 1 -2.41 25.51 5.44
CA MET A 1 -3.43 24.80 6.25
C MET A 1 -2.68 23.75 7.05
N THR A 2 -2.80 23.76 8.38
CA THR A 2 -2.19 22.73 9.23
C THR A 2 -2.93 21.41 9.10
N GLU A 3 -2.30 20.31 9.52
CA GLU A 3 -2.92 18.97 9.49
C GLU A 3 -4.24 18.94 10.30
N GLY A 4 -4.28 19.63 11.45
CA GLY A 4 -5.48 19.74 12.28
C GLY A 4 -6.60 20.58 11.65
N GLU A 5 -6.27 21.60 10.87
CA GLU A 5 -7.27 22.37 10.09
C GLU A 5 -7.86 21.53 8.97
N THR A 6 -7.02 20.74 8.29
CA THR A 6 -7.47 19.83 7.24
C THR A 6 -8.39 18.74 7.80
N ALA A 7 -8.05 18.16 8.97
CA ALA A 7 -8.90 17.17 9.64
C ALA A 7 -10.27 17.72 9.98
N ARG A 8 -10.31 18.92 10.58
CA ARG A 8 -11.58 19.61 10.91
C ARG A 8 -12.43 19.86 9.67
N HIS A 9 -11.83 20.36 8.61
CA HIS A 9 -12.53 20.64 7.35
C HIS A 9 -13.12 19.36 6.73
N VAL A 10 -12.36 18.25 6.72
CA VAL A 10 -12.86 16.95 6.25
C VAL A 10 -14.04 16.48 7.09
N ASP A 11 -13.93 16.56 8.43
CA ASP A 11 -14.99 16.13 9.35
C ASP A 11 -16.25 17.00 9.24
N GLU A 12 -16.12 18.32 9.08
CA GLU A 12 -17.26 19.24 8.92
C GLU A 12 -18.02 18.95 7.63
N ARG A 13 -17.31 18.77 6.52
CA ARG A 13 -17.94 18.40 5.24
C ARG A 13 -18.66 17.06 5.34
N LEU A 14 -18.03 16.06 5.98
CA LEU A 14 -18.64 14.74 6.14
C LEU A 14 -19.83 14.76 7.10
N ARG A 15 -19.85 15.63 8.13
CA ARG A 15 -21.01 15.83 9.00
C ARG A 15 -22.18 16.48 8.26
N ALA A 16 -21.91 17.41 7.36
CA ALA A 16 -22.93 18.08 6.57
C ALA A 16 -23.63 17.12 5.59
N ASP A 17 -22.89 16.18 5.02
CA ASP A 17 -23.44 15.14 4.13
C ASP A 17 -22.73 13.78 4.38
N PRO A 18 -23.13 13.06 5.43
CA PRO A 18 -22.44 11.83 5.87
C PRO A 18 -22.63 10.65 4.92
N ALA A 19 -23.49 10.79 3.93
CA ALA A 19 -23.78 9.76 2.97
C ALA A 19 -23.17 10.00 1.58
N ASN A 20 -22.49 11.12 1.37
CA ASN A 20 -21.91 11.48 0.09
C ASN A 20 -20.72 10.57 -0.29
N PRO A 21 -20.79 9.81 -1.40
CA PRO A 21 -19.71 8.89 -1.77
C PRO A 21 -18.37 9.60 -2.02
N THR A 22 -18.40 10.80 -2.58
CA THR A 22 -17.20 11.61 -2.85
C THR A 22 -16.54 12.03 -1.54
N LEU A 23 -17.32 12.54 -0.58
CA LEU A 23 -16.79 12.93 0.73
C LEU A 23 -16.27 11.74 1.52
N LEU A 24 -16.95 10.58 1.42
CA LEU A 24 -16.53 9.36 2.08
C LEU A 24 -15.17 8.86 1.56
N ILE A 25 -14.93 8.88 0.25
CA ILE A 25 -13.63 8.45 -0.28
C ILE A 25 -12.53 9.48 -0.02
N GLU A 26 -12.82 10.79 -0.06
CA GLU A 26 -11.89 11.85 0.34
C GLU A 26 -11.45 11.69 1.81
N ALA A 27 -12.39 11.50 2.71
CA ALA A 27 -12.12 11.26 4.13
C ALA A 27 -11.31 9.97 4.33
N ALA A 28 -11.68 8.89 3.62
CA ALA A 28 -10.94 7.63 3.68
C ALA A 28 -9.47 7.80 3.24
N ARG A 29 -9.21 8.49 2.14
CA ARG A 29 -7.85 8.80 1.66
C ARG A 29 -7.07 9.62 2.68
N TYR A 30 -7.69 10.65 3.22
CA TYR A 30 -7.07 11.52 4.20
C TYR A 30 -6.66 10.74 5.46
N TYR A 31 -7.60 10.06 6.09
CA TYR A 31 -7.34 9.29 7.31
C TYR A 31 -6.44 8.06 7.06
N HIS A 32 -6.53 7.42 5.89
CA HIS A 32 -5.60 6.36 5.52
C HIS A 32 -4.15 6.86 5.47
N ARG A 33 -3.90 8.04 4.92
CA ARG A 33 -2.55 8.64 4.91
C ARG A 33 -2.04 8.87 6.33
N LEU A 34 -2.85 9.43 7.24
CA LEU A 34 -2.49 9.60 8.66
C LEU A 34 -2.26 8.27 9.37
N ALA A 35 -3.06 7.26 9.06
CA ALA A 35 -2.88 5.91 9.59
C ALA A 35 -1.55 5.29 9.15
N MET A 36 -1.11 5.54 7.92
CA MET A 36 0.20 5.12 7.42
C MET A 36 1.36 5.83 8.12
N GLN A 37 1.14 7.04 8.65
CA GLN A 37 2.08 7.80 9.46
C GLN A 37 2.09 7.38 10.94
N GLY A 38 1.20 6.46 11.34
CA GLY A 38 1.17 5.88 12.69
C GLY A 38 0.01 6.34 13.58
N SER A 39 -0.93 7.14 13.08
CA SER A 39 -2.10 7.55 13.86
C SER A 39 -3.09 6.39 14.00
N GLU A 40 -3.24 5.85 15.20
CA GLU A 40 -4.21 4.77 15.48
C GLU A 40 -5.66 5.23 15.29
N LEU A 41 -5.99 6.45 15.75
CA LEU A 41 -7.33 7.02 15.57
C LEU A 41 -7.70 7.12 14.08
N ALA A 42 -6.72 7.44 13.24
CA ALA A 42 -6.95 7.56 11.80
C ALA A 42 -7.26 6.21 11.14
N ILE A 43 -6.80 5.08 11.70
CA ILE A 43 -7.18 3.74 11.21
C ILE A 43 -8.69 3.54 11.32
N ASP A 44 -9.28 3.92 12.46
CA ASP A 44 -10.72 3.76 12.70
C ASP A 44 -11.53 4.70 11.81
N ARG A 45 -11.12 5.96 11.70
CA ARG A 45 -11.77 6.94 10.83
C ARG A 45 -11.73 6.54 9.35
N ALA A 46 -10.60 6.05 8.87
CA ALA A 46 -10.49 5.52 7.51
C ALA A 46 -11.43 4.33 7.29
N ASP A 47 -11.46 3.39 8.24
CA ASP A 47 -12.32 2.19 8.15
C ASP A 47 -13.81 2.51 8.21
N GLU A 48 -14.23 3.45 9.06
CA GLU A 48 -15.61 3.95 9.12
C GLU A 48 -16.06 4.52 7.76
N SER A 49 -15.23 5.40 7.18
CA SER A 49 -15.50 6.04 5.89
C SER A 49 -15.63 5.02 4.76
N VAL A 50 -14.66 4.08 4.64
CA VAL A 50 -14.75 3.06 3.59
C VAL A 50 -15.89 2.09 3.80
N ARG A 51 -16.24 1.72 5.03
CA ARG A 51 -17.41 0.87 5.29
C ARG A 51 -18.71 1.56 4.92
N ALA A 52 -18.83 2.87 5.20
CA ALA A 52 -19.98 3.65 4.78
C ALA A 52 -20.11 3.68 3.25
N LEU A 53 -19.00 3.88 2.54
CA LEU A 53 -18.96 3.85 1.09
C LEU A 53 -19.30 2.46 0.54
N LEU A 54 -18.72 1.39 1.10
CA LEU A 54 -18.93 0.00 0.65
C LEU A 54 -20.35 -0.52 0.90
N ARG A 55 -21.13 0.11 1.80
CA ARG A 55 -22.58 -0.17 1.91
C ARG A 55 -23.36 0.30 0.69
N LYS A 56 -22.88 1.36 0.02
CA LYS A 56 -23.51 1.95 -1.18
C LYS A 56 -22.95 1.34 -2.47
N ASP A 57 -21.62 1.21 -2.53
CA ASP A 57 -20.90 0.64 -3.66
C ASP A 57 -19.95 -0.46 -3.20
N ARG A 58 -20.41 -1.70 -3.23
CA ARG A 58 -19.63 -2.90 -2.85
C ARG A 58 -18.50 -3.21 -3.83
N ARG A 59 -18.46 -2.51 -4.95
CA ARG A 59 -17.44 -2.70 -6.01
C ARG A 59 -16.45 -1.54 -6.10
N ASN A 60 -16.46 -0.63 -5.16
CA ASN A 60 -15.47 0.44 -5.12
C ASN A 60 -14.08 -0.15 -4.79
N ALA A 61 -13.22 -0.22 -5.80
CA ALA A 61 -11.92 -0.87 -5.71
C ALA A 61 -11.00 -0.18 -4.68
N GLU A 62 -10.99 1.15 -4.67
CA GLU A 62 -10.17 1.92 -3.74
C GLU A 62 -10.63 1.75 -2.29
N ALA A 63 -11.94 1.83 -2.05
CA ALA A 63 -12.49 1.61 -0.72
C ALA A 63 -12.21 0.19 -0.19
N LEU A 64 -12.29 -0.82 -1.06
CA LEU A 64 -11.90 -2.20 -0.71
C LEU A 64 -10.42 -2.28 -0.33
N ALA A 65 -9.54 -1.60 -1.08
CA ALA A 65 -8.11 -1.61 -0.81
C ALA A 65 -7.77 -0.92 0.52
N ILE A 66 -8.33 0.26 0.79
CA ILE A 66 -8.14 0.97 2.06
C ILE A 66 -8.70 0.13 3.22
N HIS A 67 -9.89 -0.47 3.08
CA HIS A 67 -10.45 -1.37 4.09
C HIS A 67 -9.51 -2.54 4.41
N ALA A 68 -8.97 -3.20 3.39
CA ALA A 68 -8.00 -4.27 3.58
C ALA A 68 -6.74 -3.79 4.32
N ASN A 69 -6.24 -2.59 3.99
CA ASN A 69 -5.08 -2.03 4.67
C ASN A 69 -5.35 -1.67 6.13
N THR A 70 -6.51 -1.10 6.46
CA THR A 70 -6.89 -0.82 7.86
C THR A 70 -6.94 -2.11 8.68
N MET A 71 -7.43 -3.23 8.09
CA MET A 71 -7.35 -4.55 8.74
C MET A 71 -5.90 -4.95 9.04
N ILE A 72 -4.96 -4.73 8.11
CA ILE A 72 -3.54 -5.07 8.25
C ILE A 72 -2.88 -4.19 9.33
N LEU A 73 -3.16 -2.88 9.32
CA LEU A 73 -2.61 -1.95 10.30
C LEU A 73 -3.01 -2.34 11.74
N ARG A 74 -4.25 -2.77 11.95
CA ARG A 74 -4.72 -3.27 13.25
C ARG A 74 -4.00 -4.55 13.72
N LEU A 75 -3.36 -5.30 12.82
CA LEU A 75 -2.61 -6.50 13.19
C LEU A 75 -1.33 -6.21 13.97
N LYS A 76 -0.80 -4.99 13.92
CA LYS A 76 0.38 -4.59 14.70
C LYS A 76 0.14 -4.81 16.21
N ALA A 77 -1.08 -4.57 16.70
CA ALA A 77 -1.46 -4.76 18.09
C ALA A 77 -1.82 -6.22 18.47
N SER A 78 -1.94 -7.12 17.49
CA SER A 78 -2.39 -8.50 17.75
C SER A 78 -1.23 -9.38 18.21
N ARG A 79 -1.38 -10.02 19.38
CA ARG A 79 -0.42 -11.02 19.92
C ARG A 79 -0.59 -12.42 19.33
N SER A 80 -1.75 -12.74 18.77
CA SER A 80 -2.05 -14.08 18.22
C SER A 80 -1.54 -14.24 16.79
N ARG A 81 -0.59 -15.16 16.59
CA ARG A 81 -0.03 -15.50 15.27
C ARG A 81 -1.09 -16.04 14.30
N PHE A 82 -1.99 -16.88 14.78
CA PHE A 82 -3.10 -17.42 13.97
C PHE A 82 -4.06 -16.32 13.52
N ARG A 83 -4.50 -15.45 14.44
CA ARG A 83 -5.37 -14.32 14.10
C ARG A 83 -4.71 -13.40 13.07
N ARG A 84 -3.41 -13.13 13.21
CA ARG A 84 -2.64 -12.34 12.24
C ARG A 84 -2.65 -12.98 10.86
N LEU A 85 -2.37 -14.29 10.77
CA LEU A 85 -2.34 -15.02 9.50
C LEU A 85 -3.72 -15.02 8.82
N PHE A 86 -4.79 -15.36 9.53
CA PHE A 86 -6.14 -15.36 8.97
C PHE A 86 -6.58 -13.97 8.47
N SER A 87 -6.31 -12.93 9.25
CA SER A 87 -6.64 -11.56 8.85
C SER A 87 -5.81 -11.12 7.64
N LEU A 88 -4.53 -11.48 7.57
CA LEU A 88 -3.69 -11.20 6.43
C LEU A 88 -4.20 -11.90 5.15
N ILE A 89 -4.57 -13.18 5.23
CA ILE A 89 -5.16 -13.92 4.11
C ILE A 89 -6.47 -13.26 3.66
N ARG A 90 -7.34 -12.87 4.59
CA ARG A 90 -8.60 -12.19 4.28
C ARG A 90 -8.35 -10.85 3.58
N ALA A 91 -7.44 -10.03 4.12
CA ALA A 91 -7.06 -8.76 3.51
C ALA A 91 -6.48 -8.96 2.10
N GLY A 92 -5.62 -9.97 1.91
CA GLY A 92 -5.08 -10.31 0.60
C GLY A 92 -6.17 -10.65 -0.43
N ARG A 93 -7.19 -11.43 -0.05
CA ARG A 93 -8.34 -11.73 -0.94
C ARG A 93 -9.15 -10.47 -1.29
N ILE A 94 -9.32 -9.54 -0.35
CA ILE A 94 -9.99 -8.28 -0.62
C ILE A 94 -9.18 -7.44 -1.61
N LEU A 95 -7.85 -7.39 -1.46
CA LEU A 95 -6.95 -6.69 -2.39
C LEU A 95 -6.95 -7.31 -3.78
N ASP A 96 -6.95 -8.65 -3.89
CA ASP A 96 -7.07 -9.33 -5.18
C ASP A 96 -8.39 -8.97 -5.86
N ARG A 97 -9.49 -8.95 -5.11
CA ARG A 97 -10.80 -8.52 -5.61
C ARG A 97 -10.79 -7.05 -6.04
N ALA A 98 -10.17 -6.16 -5.25
CA ALA A 98 -10.08 -4.74 -5.59
C ALA A 98 -9.39 -4.53 -6.95
N VAL A 99 -8.23 -5.16 -7.15
CA VAL A 99 -7.50 -5.07 -8.43
C VAL A 99 -8.22 -5.80 -9.57
N ALA A 100 -8.99 -6.85 -9.28
CA ALA A 100 -9.82 -7.51 -10.31
C ALA A 100 -11.01 -6.63 -10.75
N ILE A 101 -11.56 -5.80 -9.86
CA ILE A 101 -12.63 -4.86 -10.18
C ILE A 101 -12.12 -3.69 -11.02
N ASP A 102 -10.99 -3.10 -10.60
CA ASP A 102 -10.33 -2.02 -11.31
C ASP A 102 -8.81 -2.29 -11.37
N PRO A 103 -8.34 -2.90 -12.48
CA PRO A 103 -6.93 -3.20 -12.67
C PRO A 103 -6.04 -1.96 -12.82
N THR A 104 -6.62 -0.79 -13.01
CA THR A 104 -5.89 0.48 -13.18
C THR A 104 -5.78 1.27 -11.87
N ASN A 105 -6.46 0.85 -10.83
CA ASN A 105 -6.50 1.55 -9.55
C ASN A 105 -5.14 1.53 -8.84
N MET A 106 -4.47 2.67 -8.84
CA MET A 106 -3.13 2.83 -8.27
C MET A 106 -3.08 2.55 -6.77
N THR A 107 -4.09 2.98 -6.01
CA THR A 107 -4.19 2.73 -4.56
C THR A 107 -4.29 1.23 -4.27
N ALA A 108 -5.17 0.53 -5.00
CA ALA A 108 -5.36 -0.91 -4.81
C ALA A 108 -4.09 -1.71 -5.15
N ARG A 109 -3.42 -1.39 -6.25
CA ARG A 109 -2.15 -2.03 -6.63
C ARG A 109 -1.04 -1.72 -5.65
N THR A 110 -0.90 -0.45 -5.23
CA THR A 110 0.11 -0.06 -4.25
C THR A 110 -0.05 -0.85 -2.95
N ILE A 111 -1.25 -0.86 -2.38
CA ILE A 111 -1.51 -1.58 -1.12
C ILE A 111 -1.28 -3.08 -1.31
N ARG A 112 -1.70 -3.68 -2.44
CA ARG A 112 -1.50 -5.10 -2.71
C ARG A 112 -0.03 -5.45 -2.85
N ALA A 113 0.76 -4.65 -3.57
CA ALA A 113 2.20 -4.86 -3.77
C ALA A 113 2.94 -4.93 -2.43
N PHE A 114 2.79 -3.91 -1.58
CA PHE A 114 3.44 -3.88 -0.26
C PHE A 114 2.92 -4.99 0.67
N THR A 115 1.62 -5.27 0.64
CA THR A 115 1.04 -6.35 1.45
C THR A 115 1.54 -7.73 1.02
N ALA A 116 1.74 -7.96 -0.27
CA ALA A 116 2.20 -9.24 -0.78
C ALA A 116 3.57 -9.65 -0.24
N LEU A 117 4.43 -8.69 0.12
CA LEU A 117 5.75 -8.94 0.70
C LEU A 117 5.73 -9.41 2.16
N VAL A 118 4.65 -9.11 2.91
CA VAL A 118 4.52 -9.51 4.32
C VAL A 118 3.87 -10.88 4.51
N PHE A 119 3.42 -11.50 3.42
CA PHE A 119 2.91 -12.87 3.48
C PHE A 119 4.03 -13.88 3.77
N PRO A 120 3.73 -14.95 4.53
CA PRO A 120 4.66 -16.06 4.69
C PRO A 120 5.12 -16.62 3.33
N GLY A 121 6.40 -17.01 3.26
CA GLY A 121 7.05 -17.49 2.03
C GLY A 121 6.32 -18.63 1.33
N ILE A 122 5.69 -19.52 2.11
CA ILE A 122 4.91 -20.65 1.59
C ILE A 122 3.75 -20.23 0.68
N LEU A 123 3.21 -19.01 0.86
CA LEU A 123 2.11 -18.50 0.04
C LEU A 123 2.58 -17.84 -1.28
N LYS A 124 3.89 -17.74 -1.49
CA LYS A 124 4.55 -17.29 -2.74
C LYS A 124 3.93 -16.03 -3.38
N ARG A 125 3.50 -15.07 -2.55
CA ARG A 125 2.82 -13.83 -3.01
C ARG A 125 3.78 -12.82 -3.66
N TRP A 126 5.09 -13.01 -3.62
CA TRP A 126 6.07 -12.12 -4.24
C TRP A 126 5.92 -11.96 -5.75
N LYS A 127 5.39 -12.97 -6.48
CA LYS A 127 5.04 -12.79 -7.90
C LYS A 127 3.99 -11.71 -8.11
N THR A 128 2.99 -11.63 -7.21
CA THR A 128 2.00 -10.55 -7.21
C THR A 128 2.65 -9.21 -6.91
N ALA A 129 3.59 -9.17 -5.94
CA ALA A 129 4.34 -7.96 -5.62
C ALA A 129 5.15 -7.46 -6.82
N VAL A 130 5.89 -8.34 -7.51
CA VAL A 130 6.64 -8.00 -8.73
C VAL A 130 5.72 -7.36 -9.76
N ALA A 131 4.65 -8.06 -10.13
CA ALA A 131 3.73 -7.58 -11.17
C ALA A 131 3.10 -6.20 -10.84
N ASP A 132 2.76 -5.98 -9.57
CA ASP A 132 2.18 -4.71 -9.15
C ASP A 132 3.23 -3.58 -9.08
N PHE A 133 4.44 -3.83 -8.54
CA PHE A 133 5.49 -2.82 -8.52
C PHE A 133 5.95 -2.42 -9.93
N GLU A 134 6.12 -3.38 -10.85
CA GLU A 134 6.42 -3.10 -12.25
C GLU A 134 5.32 -2.24 -12.90
N TYR A 135 4.06 -2.57 -12.63
CA TYR A 135 2.93 -1.77 -13.09
C TYR A 135 3.00 -0.34 -12.56
N LEU A 136 3.23 -0.16 -11.26
CA LEU A 136 3.33 1.17 -10.63
C LEU A 136 4.45 2.01 -11.24
N ILE A 137 5.64 1.41 -11.46
CA ILE A 137 6.79 2.09 -12.07
C ILE A 137 6.46 2.52 -13.51
N ARG A 138 5.92 1.60 -14.31
CA ARG A 138 5.52 1.91 -15.69
C ARG A 138 4.50 3.05 -15.74
N ARG A 139 3.45 2.97 -14.92
CA ARG A 139 2.41 4.01 -14.87
C ARG A 139 2.94 5.36 -14.42
N LYS A 140 3.85 5.37 -13.43
CA LYS A 140 4.54 6.59 -12.98
C LYS A 140 5.42 7.20 -14.08
N THR A 141 6.02 6.38 -14.93
CA THR A 141 6.82 6.85 -16.08
C THR A 141 5.93 7.45 -17.16
N GLU A 142 4.75 6.86 -17.42
CA GLU A 142 3.76 7.35 -18.38
C GLU A 142 3.08 8.64 -17.90
N ASP A 143 2.77 8.72 -16.60
CA ASP A 143 2.14 9.88 -15.97
C ASP A 143 2.76 10.13 -14.58
N PRO A 144 3.68 11.11 -14.46
CA PRO A 144 4.35 11.44 -13.23
C PRO A 144 3.43 11.88 -12.07
N SER A 145 2.19 12.27 -12.33
CA SER A 145 1.24 12.71 -11.30
C SER A 145 0.62 11.57 -10.49
N LEU A 146 0.69 10.32 -10.98
CA LEU A 146 -0.02 9.17 -10.41
C LEU A 146 0.53 8.69 -9.06
N LEU A 147 1.81 8.93 -8.78
CA LEU A 147 2.46 8.58 -7.53
C LEU A 147 3.41 9.70 -7.08
N PRO A 148 3.50 9.98 -5.77
CA PRO A 148 4.50 10.91 -5.24
C PRO A 148 5.93 10.43 -5.51
N ASP A 149 6.84 11.35 -5.82
CA ASP A 149 8.25 11.03 -6.08
C ASP A 149 8.93 10.42 -4.86
N GLU A 150 8.54 10.85 -3.67
CA GLU A 150 9.05 10.35 -2.38
C GLU A 150 8.72 8.87 -2.13
N MET A 151 7.75 8.33 -2.86
CA MET A 151 7.39 6.91 -2.78
C MET A 151 8.30 6.03 -3.65
N MET A 152 8.93 6.59 -4.68
CA MET A 152 9.65 5.81 -5.69
C MET A 152 10.84 5.02 -5.14
N PRO A 153 11.68 5.55 -4.22
CA PRO A 153 12.73 4.75 -3.59
C PRO A 153 12.19 3.47 -2.94
N LYS A 154 11.06 3.57 -2.23
CA LYS A 154 10.40 2.42 -1.58
C LYS A 154 9.84 1.44 -2.62
N VAL A 155 9.26 1.93 -3.70
CA VAL A 155 8.70 1.09 -4.78
C VAL A 155 9.82 0.27 -5.43
N TYR A 156 10.92 0.92 -5.84
CA TYR A 156 12.06 0.25 -6.46
C TYR A 156 12.75 -0.74 -5.50
N TYR A 157 13.02 -0.33 -4.26
CA TYR A 157 13.63 -1.21 -3.27
C TYR A 157 12.78 -2.47 -3.03
N ASN A 158 11.47 -2.33 -2.88
CA ASN A 158 10.58 -3.45 -2.63
C ASN A 158 10.35 -4.31 -3.87
N LEU A 159 10.48 -3.77 -5.09
CA LEU A 159 10.57 -4.57 -6.32
C LEU A 159 11.82 -5.44 -6.29
N GLY A 160 12.99 -4.89 -6.00
CA GLY A 160 14.23 -5.65 -5.86
C GLY A 160 14.11 -6.76 -4.80
N LEU A 161 13.51 -6.45 -3.66
CA LEU A 161 13.23 -7.44 -2.60
C LEU A 161 12.25 -8.54 -3.08
N ALA A 162 11.23 -8.18 -3.86
CA ALA A 162 10.29 -9.15 -4.42
C ALA A 162 10.97 -10.10 -5.42
N TYR A 163 11.83 -9.57 -6.27
CA TYR A 163 12.66 -10.37 -7.18
C TYR A 163 13.59 -11.32 -6.43
N ALA A 164 14.31 -10.83 -5.40
CA ALA A 164 15.18 -11.64 -4.57
C ALA A 164 14.39 -12.81 -3.92
N LYS A 165 13.23 -12.52 -3.33
CA LYS A 165 12.35 -13.54 -2.73
C LYS A 165 11.76 -14.52 -3.75
N SER A 166 11.63 -14.14 -5.00
CA SER A 166 11.15 -15.01 -6.07
C SER A 166 12.23 -15.84 -6.75
N GLY A 167 13.50 -15.70 -6.32
CA GLY A 167 14.63 -16.40 -6.88
C GLY A 167 15.21 -15.77 -8.15
N GLN A 168 14.79 -14.56 -8.49
CA GLN A 168 15.25 -13.80 -9.66
C GLN A 168 16.40 -12.87 -9.27
N ALA A 169 17.55 -13.46 -8.90
CA ALA A 169 18.68 -12.74 -8.32
C ALA A 169 19.24 -11.66 -9.26
N GLY A 170 19.36 -11.93 -10.56
CA GLY A 170 19.86 -10.96 -11.54
C GLY A 170 18.98 -9.69 -11.62
N GLU A 171 17.66 -9.87 -11.70
CA GLU A 171 16.70 -8.76 -11.70
C GLU A 171 16.70 -8.00 -10.38
N ALA A 172 16.82 -8.72 -9.26
CA ALA A 172 16.93 -8.09 -7.95
C ALA A 172 18.15 -7.16 -7.88
N VAL A 173 19.33 -7.63 -8.25
CA VAL A 173 20.56 -6.82 -8.24
C VAL A 173 20.43 -5.64 -9.18
N ARG A 174 19.90 -5.84 -10.39
CA ARG A 174 19.68 -4.75 -11.36
C ARG A 174 18.82 -3.63 -10.77
N VAL A 175 17.66 -3.99 -10.22
CA VAL A 175 16.71 -3.00 -9.67
C VAL A 175 17.25 -2.34 -8.39
N LEU A 176 17.96 -3.08 -7.53
CA LEU A 176 18.57 -2.53 -6.33
C LEU A 176 19.69 -1.53 -6.67
N ASN A 177 20.49 -1.79 -7.72
CA ASN A 177 21.47 -0.81 -8.22
C ASN A 177 20.80 0.46 -8.75
N GLU A 178 19.60 0.36 -9.37
CA GLU A 178 18.83 1.54 -9.74
C GLU A 178 18.42 2.37 -8.51
N VAL A 179 18.09 1.74 -7.36
CA VAL A 179 17.80 2.48 -6.13
C VAL A 179 19.01 3.29 -5.68
N VAL A 180 20.19 2.66 -5.64
CA VAL A 180 21.44 3.33 -5.23
C VAL A 180 21.79 4.49 -6.16
N ALA A 181 21.66 4.28 -7.47
CA ALA A 181 22.03 5.28 -8.47
C ALA A 181 21.05 6.46 -8.55
N ARG A 182 19.74 6.18 -8.50
CA ARG A 182 18.70 7.20 -8.72
C ARG A 182 18.29 7.92 -7.45
N PHE A 183 18.44 7.28 -6.30
CA PHE A 183 17.95 7.79 -5.01
C PHE A 183 19.03 7.71 -3.92
N PRO A 184 20.25 8.23 -4.16
CA PRO A 184 21.39 8.01 -3.25
C PRO A 184 21.20 8.59 -1.85
N GLN A 185 20.28 9.55 -1.68
CA GLN A 185 19.97 10.17 -0.38
C GLN A 185 18.78 9.48 0.34
N ALA A 186 18.13 8.51 -0.28
CA ALA A 186 17.02 7.80 0.35
C ALA A 186 17.56 6.69 1.27
N HIS A 187 16.88 6.49 2.40
CA HIS A 187 17.19 5.37 3.31
C HIS A 187 17.18 4.00 2.61
N GLU A 188 16.39 3.86 1.58
CA GLU A 188 16.30 2.66 0.75
C GLU A 188 17.60 2.37 -0.02
N ALA A 189 18.46 3.37 -0.31
CA ALA A 189 19.74 3.17 -0.99
C ALA A 189 20.71 2.35 -0.13
N GLU A 190 20.89 2.70 1.15
CA GLU A 190 21.73 1.94 2.08
C GLU A 190 21.22 0.50 2.24
N ARG A 191 19.91 0.34 2.34
CA ARG A 191 19.27 -0.99 2.43
C ARG A 191 19.45 -1.81 1.15
N ALA A 192 19.40 -1.16 0.00
CA ALA A 192 19.65 -1.81 -1.30
C ALA A 192 21.09 -2.30 -1.39
N GLN A 193 22.07 -1.48 -1.03
CA GLN A 193 23.48 -1.84 -0.98
C GLN A 193 23.70 -3.06 -0.09
N SER A 194 23.20 -3.02 1.16
CA SER A 194 23.31 -4.13 2.10
C SER A 194 22.64 -5.41 1.61
N LEU A 195 21.57 -5.30 0.83
CA LEU A 195 20.90 -6.48 0.27
C LEU A 195 21.69 -7.07 -0.89
N ILE A 196 22.28 -6.26 -1.77
CA ILE A 196 23.15 -6.68 -2.88
C ILE A 196 24.36 -7.45 -2.31
N GLU A 197 25.05 -6.90 -1.30
CA GLU A 197 26.19 -7.56 -0.66
C GLU A 197 25.86 -8.94 -0.13
N ARG A 198 24.70 -9.09 0.54
CA ARG A 198 24.23 -10.39 1.05
C ARG A 198 23.82 -11.39 -0.02
N MET A 199 23.52 -10.93 -1.22
CA MET A 199 23.16 -11.79 -2.35
C MET A 199 24.38 -12.24 -3.15
N GLY A 200 25.52 -11.54 -3.02
CA GLY A 200 26.77 -11.86 -3.69
C GLY A 200 27.70 -12.80 -2.89
N THR A 201 27.33 -13.09 -1.63
CA THR A 201 28.00 -14.05 -0.75
C THR A 201 27.25 -15.37 -0.69
#